data_37006442b72b264fdf31f0582969d2c0
#
_entry.id   37006442b72b264fdf31f0582969d2c0
#
_cell.length_a   1.000
_cell.length_b   1.000
_cell.length_c   1.000
_cell.angle_alpha   90.00
_cell.angle_beta   90.00
_cell.angle_gamma   90.00
#
_symmetry.space_group_name_H-M   'P 1'
#
loop_
_entity.id
_entity.type
_entity.pdbx_description
1 polymer ?
#
loop_
_entity_poly.entity_id
_entity_poly.type
_entity_poly.pdbx_seq_one_letter_code
_entity_poly.pdbx_strand_id
1 'polypeptide(L)'
;YIPIEKFSFFDKANHRILMSATTQNDEFFIKGLHFGIDTIQHPLFDPNRLWSGEKMILIPSLIDEKLGRNVMVAYLGHSNVKRIYGRVAITPSFQMADDYTKFGAIVANNENINGNIADLRMGKCSNVLVLANRYDGIDLPDDACRTLILDSLPVCDSLTDRYELQCRENSELLNLKIAQRIEQGMGRSVRGEKDYSAIFLIGTDLVKFVMSKRTASYFSPQTQKQIEIGLDIAKDAKEDVKEGEEYKQIHDLLRLFLTRDENW
;
A
#
# COMPACT_ATOMS: atom_id res chain seq x y z
N TYR A 1 -5.72 -17.20 -22.30
CA TYR A 1 -5.99 -16.66 -23.66
C TYR A 1 -7.23 -15.79 -23.61
N ILE A 2 -7.12 -14.57 -24.10
CA ILE A 2 -8.25 -13.65 -24.30
C ILE A 2 -8.51 -13.61 -25.80
N PRO A 3 -9.69 -14.04 -26.26
CA PRO A 3 -10.02 -14.01 -27.70
C PRO A 3 -10.36 -12.57 -28.13
N ILE A 4 -9.34 -11.72 -28.20
CA ILE A 4 -9.49 -10.28 -28.46
C ILE A 4 -10.19 -10.00 -29.81
N GLU A 5 -10.02 -10.88 -30.76
CA GLU A 5 -10.67 -10.82 -32.08
C GLU A 5 -12.20 -10.87 -32.00
N LYS A 6 -12.76 -11.38 -30.89
CA LYS A 6 -14.21 -11.35 -30.63
C LYS A 6 -14.70 -9.98 -30.14
N PHE A 7 -13.79 -9.11 -29.75
CA PHE A 7 -14.07 -7.76 -29.30
C PHE A 7 -13.73 -6.76 -30.43
N SER A 8 -14.52 -6.78 -31.49
CA SER A 8 -14.24 -6.03 -32.71
C SER A 8 -14.05 -4.53 -32.52
N PHE A 9 -14.69 -3.93 -31.51
CA PHE A 9 -14.52 -2.51 -31.18
C PHE A 9 -13.10 -2.21 -30.66
N PHE A 10 -12.46 -3.17 -29.98
CA PHE A 10 -11.10 -3.04 -29.49
C PHE A 10 -10.09 -3.46 -30.57
N ASP A 11 -10.32 -4.60 -31.21
CA ASP A 11 -9.42 -5.18 -32.22
C ASP A 11 -9.27 -4.29 -33.45
N LYS A 12 -10.40 -3.68 -33.91
CA LYS A 12 -10.46 -2.79 -35.08
C LYS A 12 -10.29 -1.30 -34.74
N ALA A 13 -10.00 -0.94 -33.51
CA ALA A 13 -9.78 0.45 -33.14
C ALA A 13 -8.54 1.02 -33.86
N ASN A 14 -8.67 2.20 -34.47
CA ASN A 14 -7.55 2.88 -35.10
C ASN A 14 -6.44 3.24 -34.13
N HIS A 15 -6.79 3.55 -32.88
CA HIS A 15 -5.86 3.85 -31.82
C HIS A 15 -6.23 3.08 -30.55
N ARG A 16 -5.25 2.46 -29.92
CA ARG A 16 -5.37 1.77 -28.64
C ARG A 16 -4.34 2.34 -27.70
N ILE A 17 -4.78 2.78 -26.52
CA ILE A 17 -3.92 3.41 -25.52
C ILE A 17 -4.01 2.59 -24.24
N LEU A 18 -2.85 2.13 -23.73
CA LEU A 18 -2.70 1.53 -22.41
C LEU A 18 -2.17 2.57 -21.45
N MET A 19 -2.80 2.68 -20.30
CA MET A 19 -2.31 3.50 -19.19
C MET A 19 -2.25 2.67 -17.93
N SER A 20 -1.09 2.60 -17.32
CA SER A 20 -0.90 1.91 -16.03
C SER A 20 0.25 2.55 -15.26
N ALA A 21 0.13 2.57 -13.94
CA ALA A 21 1.22 2.94 -13.06
C ALA A 21 2.20 1.78 -12.83
N THR A 22 1.81 0.55 -13.16
CA THR A 22 2.57 -0.68 -12.91
C THR A 22 2.51 -1.57 -14.16
N THR A 23 3.51 -1.50 -15.02
CA THR A 23 3.61 -2.28 -16.27
C THR A 23 4.79 -3.25 -16.19
N GLN A 24 4.78 -4.17 -15.24
CA GLN A 24 5.91 -5.09 -15.04
C GLN A 24 5.79 -6.43 -15.79
N ASN A 25 4.64 -6.72 -16.41
CA ASN A 25 4.44 -7.96 -17.17
C ASN A 25 3.92 -7.66 -18.57
N ASP A 26 4.84 -7.48 -19.49
CA ASP A 26 4.57 -7.12 -20.89
C ASP A 26 3.97 -8.27 -21.70
N GLU A 27 4.14 -9.51 -21.25
CA GLU A 27 3.67 -10.70 -21.97
C GLU A 27 2.16 -10.71 -22.17
N PHE A 28 1.41 -10.25 -21.15
CA PHE A 28 -0.05 -10.14 -21.25
C PHE A 28 -0.48 -9.11 -22.31
N PHE A 29 0.20 -7.99 -22.41
CA PHE A 29 -0.14 -6.95 -23.39
C PHE A 29 0.18 -7.40 -24.80
N ILE A 30 1.26 -8.15 -24.99
CA ILE A 30 1.67 -8.67 -26.31
C ILE A 30 0.80 -9.85 -26.71
N LYS A 31 0.72 -10.89 -25.88
CA LYS A 31 0.03 -12.15 -26.22
C LYS A 31 -1.47 -12.10 -26.00
N GLY A 32 -1.93 -11.34 -25.01
CA GLY A 32 -3.35 -11.25 -24.63
C GLY A 32 -4.09 -10.14 -25.34
N LEU A 33 -3.48 -8.97 -25.52
CA LEU A 33 -4.13 -7.79 -26.09
C LEU A 33 -3.59 -7.41 -27.47
N HIS A 34 -2.66 -8.18 -28.03
CA HIS A 34 -2.07 -7.99 -29.35
C HIS A 34 -1.46 -6.59 -29.58
N PHE A 35 -0.78 -6.06 -28.56
CA PHE A 35 0.06 -4.87 -28.75
C PHE A 35 1.39 -5.23 -29.39
N GLY A 36 1.92 -4.34 -30.22
CA GLY A 36 3.23 -4.51 -30.81
C GLY A 36 4.35 -4.51 -29.75
N ILE A 37 5.35 -5.36 -29.91
CA ILE A 37 6.49 -5.46 -29.00
C ILE A 37 7.18 -4.08 -28.85
N ASP A 38 7.40 -3.40 -29.97
CA ASP A 38 8.01 -2.08 -29.99
C ASP A 38 7.25 -1.04 -29.17
N THR A 39 5.90 -1.05 -29.26
CA THR A 39 5.05 -0.16 -28.45
C THR A 39 5.20 -0.40 -26.95
N ILE A 40 5.38 -1.65 -26.54
CA ILE A 40 5.52 -2.02 -25.13
C ILE A 40 6.93 -1.71 -24.63
N GLN A 41 7.96 -1.90 -25.47
CA GLN A 41 9.34 -1.62 -25.10
C GLN A 41 9.68 -0.13 -25.03
N HIS A 42 8.88 0.71 -25.72
CA HIS A 42 9.06 2.17 -25.75
C HIS A 42 7.84 2.90 -25.18
N PRO A 43 7.52 2.73 -23.89
CA PRO A 43 6.39 3.41 -23.28
C PRO A 43 6.61 4.92 -23.25
N LEU A 44 5.54 5.68 -23.40
CA LEU A 44 5.57 7.12 -23.17
C LEU A 44 5.61 7.37 -21.64
N PHE A 45 6.62 8.05 -21.18
CA PHE A 45 6.74 8.47 -19.79
C PHE A 45 7.19 9.95 -19.73
N ASP A 46 6.85 10.61 -18.64
CA ASP A 46 7.35 11.97 -18.39
C ASP A 46 8.71 11.87 -17.71
N PRO A 47 9.82 12.26 -18.40
CA PRO A 47 11.17 12.18 -17.85
C PRO A 47 11.40 13.11 -16.65
N ASN A 48 10.53 14.10 -16.46
CA ASN A 48 10.61 15.04 -15.35
C ASN A 48 9.86 14.54 -14.11
N ARG A 49 9.04 13.49 -14.24
CA ARG A 49 8.23 12.94 -13.16
C ARG A 49 8.87 11.69 -12.56
N LEU A 50 10.05 11.87 -11.98
CA LEU A 50 10.86 10.77 -11.44
C LEU A 50 10.45 10.34 -10.03
N TRP A 51 9.66 11.15 -9.34
CA TRP A 51 9.33 10.95 -7.92
C TRP A 51 7.84 11.11 -7.65
N SER A 52 7.27 10.21 -6.87
CA SER A 52 5.82 10.21 -6.54
C SER A 52 5.52 10.77 -5.15
N GLY A 53 6.46 11.51 -4.55
CA GLY A 53 6.35 12.02 -3.19
C GLY A 53 6.97 11.10 -2.14
N GLU A 54 6.97 11.54 -0.90
CA GLU A 54 7.73 10.94 0.19
C GLU A 54 6.91 9.92 0.97
N LYS A 55 7.47 8.73 1.14
CA LYS A 55 6.85 7.64 1.94
C LYS A 55 7.82 7.20 3.02
N MET A 56 7.52 7.52 4.27
CA MET A 56 8.23 6.94 5.41
C MET A 56 7.63 5.57 5.71
N ILE A 57 8.37 4.50 5.42
CA ILE A 57 7.93 3.13 5.71
C ILE A 57 8.36 2.77 7.13
N LEU A 58 7.40 2.41 7.97
CA LEU A 58 7.62 1.95 9.34
C LEU A 58 7.18 0.50 9.49
N ILE A 59 8.07 -0.32 10.06
CA ILE A 59 7.83 -1.74 10.32
C ILE A 59 8.00 -1.98 11.83
N PRO A 60 6.94 -1.76 12.64
CA PRO A 60 7.04 -1.75 14.11
C PRO A 60 7.63 -3.01 14.70
N SER A 61 7.30 -4.19 14.17
CA SER A 61 7.80 -5.48 14.67
C SER A 61 9.31 -5.68 14.46
N LEU A 62 9.97 -4.85 13.65
CA LEU A 62 11.43 -4.85 13.52
C LEU A 62 12.10 -3.90 14.52
N ILE A 63 11.37 -2.90 15.00
CA ILE A 63 11.82 -1.99 16.05
C ILE A 63 11.75 -2.72 17.40
N ASP A 64 10.60 -3.33 17.72
CA ASP A 64 10.42 -4.16 18.91
C ASP A 64 9.48 -5.33 18.59
N GLU A 65 9.87 -6.56 18.98
CA GLU A 65 9.08 -7.78 18.75
C GLU A 65 7.72 -7.74 19.46
N LYS A 66 7.59 -6.98 20.55
CA LYS A 66 6.31 -6.74 21.24
C LYS A 66 5.30 -5.97 20.40
N LEU A 67 5.76 -5.19 19.40
CA LEU A 67 4.91 -4.39 18.51
C LEU A 67 4.35 -5.22 17.34
N GLY A 68 3.82 -6.38 17.68
CA GLY A 68 3.12 -7.25 16.72
C GLY A 68 1.80 -6.66 16.25
N ARG A 69 1.17 -7.32 15.24
CA ARG A 69 -0.06 -6.84 14.59
C ARG A 69 -1.15 -6.40 15.57
N ASN A 70 -1.50 -7.25 16.54
CA ASN A 70 -2.63 -6.97 17.45
C ASN A 70 -2.36 -5.72 18.31
N VAL A 71 -1.13 -5.55 18.75
CA VAL A 71 -0.70 -4.39 19.55
C VAL A 71 -0.76 -3.13 18.68
N MET A 72 -0.30 -3.22 17.44
CA MET A 72 -0.34 -2.09 16.51
C MET A 72 -1.74 -1.74 16.04
N VAL A 73 -2.62 -2.73 15.85
CA VAL A 73 -4.05 -2.49 15.57
C VAL A 73 -4.70 -1.70 16.72
N ALA A 74 -4.40 -2.06 17.98
CA ALA A 74 -4.89 -1.32 19.13
C ALA A 74 -4.36 0.13 19.16
N TYR A 75 -3.05 0.28 18.97
CA TYR A 75 -2.38 1.60 19.03
C TYR A 75 -2.81 2.52 17.88
N LEU A 76 -2.74 2.03 16.64
CA LEU A 76 -3.04 2.83 15.44
C LEU A 76 -4.53 2.96 15.18
N GLY A 77 -5.34 1.95 15.51
CA GLY A 77 -6.79 1.90 15.28
C GLY A 77 -7.61 2.78 16.23
N HIS A 78 -7.00 3.27 17.33
CA HIS A 78 -7.71 4.09 18.31
C HIS A 78 -8.36 5.31 17.65
N SER A 79 -9.67 5.45 17.84
CA SER A 79 -10.54 6.43 17.19
C SER A 79 -11.17 7.38 18.22
N ASN A 80 -12.00 8.31 17.76
CA ASN A 80 -12.59 9.38 18.57
C ASN A 80 -11.53 10.31 19.22
N VAL A 81 -10.38 10.47 18.54
CA VAL A 81 -9.29 11.35 18.93
C VAL A 81 -9.18 12.49 17.94
N LYS A 82 -9.10 13.72 18.46
CA LYS A 82 -8.89 14.89 17.58
C LYS A 82 -7.56 14.77 16.86
N ARG A 83 -7.59 14.67 15.55
CA ARG A 83 -6.42 14.65 14.66
C ARG A 83 -6.53 15.73 13.61
N ILE A 84 -5.38 16.23 13.16
CA ILE A 84 -5.29 17.18 12.04
C ILE A 84 -5.20 16.42 10.72
N TYR A 85 -4.73 15.17 10.73
CA TYR A 85 -4.53 14.35 9.55
C TYR A 85 -5.36 13.08 9.61
N GLY A 86 -5.79 12.63 8.43
CA GLY A 86 -6.48 11.37 8.27
C GLY A 86 -5.55 10.17 8.52
N ARG A 87 -6.14 9.13 9.10
CA ARG A 87 -5.51 7.82 9.26
C ARG A 87 -6.39 6.77 8.62
N VAL A 88 -5.78 5.97 7.73
CA VAL A 88 -6.50 4.95 6.97
C VAL A 88 -5.78 3.61 7.13
N ALA A 89 -6.53 2.53 7.32
CA ALA A 89 -6.01 1.18 7.29
C ALA A 89 -6.58 0.43 6.07
N ILE A 90 -5.72 -0.31 5.38
CA ILE A 90 -6.12 -1.24 4.32
C ILE A 90 -5.85 -2.65 4.84
N THR A 91 -6.90 -3.46 4.90
CA THR A 91 -6.86 -4.85 5.35
C THR A 91 -7.21 -5.80 4.21
N PRO A 92 -6.74 -7.05 4.21
CA PRO A 92 -7.06 -8.00 3.14
C PRO A 92 -8.52 -8.48 3.15
N SER A 93 -9.23 -8.37 4.28
CA SER A 93 -10.60 -8.86 4.41
C SER A 93 -11.41 -8.06 5.43
N PHE A 94 -12.74 -8.17 5.35
CA PHE A 94 -13.65 -7.60 6.35
C PHE A 94 -13.43 -8.20 7.75
N GLN A 95 -13.13 -9.50 7.83
CA GLN A 95 -12.83 -10.15 9.10
C GLN A 95 -11.66 -9.47 9.83
N MET A 96 -10.60 -9.13 9.11
CA MET A 96 -9.46 -8.41 9.69
C MET A 96 -9.77 -6.94 9.95
N ALA A 97 -10.65 -6.34 9.15
CA ALA A 97 -11.12 -4.97 9.38
C ALA A 97 -11.92 -4.85 10.70
N ASP A 98 -12.67 -5.89 11.07
CA ASP A 98 -13.46 -5.91 12.31
C ASP A 98 -12.60 -5.82 13.58
N ASP A 99 -11.32 -6.20 13.54
CA ASP A 99 -10.42 -6.01 14.67
C ASP A 99 -10.26 -4.53 15.07
N TYR A 100 -10.39 -3.62 14.11
CA TYR A 100 -10.29 -2.17 14.35
C TYR A 100 -11.56 -1.57 14.95
N THR A 101 -12.72 -2.22 14.78
CA THR A 101 -14.00 -1.71 15.31
C THR A 101 -13.99 -1.64 16.83
N LYS A 102 -13.25 -2.53 17.49
CA LYS A 102 -13.04 -2.54 18.96
C LYS A 102 -12.43 -1.23 19.47
N PHE A 103 -11.75 -0.50 18.60
CA PHE A 103 -11.08 0.77 18.91
C PHE A 103 -11.83 1.98 18.33
N GLY A 104 -13.07 1.78 17.87
CA GLY A 104 -13.95 2.83 17.36
C GLY A 104 -13.68 3.23 15.90
N ALA A 105 -12.90 2.45 15.15
CA ALA A 105 -12.65 2.71 13.75
C ALA A 105 -13.91 2.45 12.89
N ILE A 106 -14.01 3.15 11.76
CA ILE A 106 -15.11 3.01 10.80
C ILE A 106 -14.67 2.06 9.69
N VAL A 107 -15.34 0.91 9.59
CA VAL A 107 -15.13 -0.01 8.46
C VAL A 107 -16.00 0.45 7.29
N ALA A 108 -15.34 0.79 6.17
CA ALA A 108 -16.03 1.23 4.97
C ALA A 108 -16.69 0.06 4.23
N ASN A 109 -17.89 0.31 3.76
CA ASN A 109 -18.62 -0.55 2.84
C ASN A 109 -18.98 0.21 1.55
N ASN A 110 -19.65 -0.42 0.61
CA ASN A 110 -19.99 0.20 -0.67
C ASN A 110 -20.95 1.42 -0.53
N GLU A 111 -21.73 1.49 0.54
CA GLU A 111 -22.71 2.54 0.76
C GLU A 111 -22.08 3.78 1.40
N ASN A 112 -21.15 3.59 2.34
CA ASN A 112 -20.61 4.68 3.16
C ASN A 112 -19.21 5.16 2.73
N ILE A 113 -18.51 4.44 1.87
CA ILE A 113 -17.10 4.71 1.52
C ILE A 113 -16.89 6.12 0.96
N ASN A 114 -17.75 6.56 0.05
CA ASN A 114 -17.63 7.88 -0.58
C ASN A 114 -17.85 9.02 0.44
N GLY A 115 -18.80 8.86 1.36
CA GLY A 115 -19.05 9.80 2.44
C GLY A 115 -17.87 9.90 3.41
N ASN A 116 -17.32 8.75 3.83
CA ASN A 116 -16.16 8.72 4.74
C ASN A 116 -14.90 9.33 4.10
N ILE A 117 -14.68 9.11 2.80
CA ILE A 117 -13.55 9.74 2.08
C ILE A 117 -13.76 11.26 1.98
N ALA A 118 -15.00 11.71 1.69
CA ALA A 118 -15.32 13.12 1.66
C ALA A 118 -15.10 13.78 3.03
N ASP A 119 -15.47 13.10 4.11
CA ASP A 119 -15.22 13.57 5.47
C ASP A 119 -13.72 13.73 5.79
N LEU A 120 -12.89 12.76 5.41
CA LEU A 120 -11.43 12.87 5.54
C LEU A 120 -10.87 14.06 4.77
N ARG A 121 -11.33 14.27 3.52
CA ARG A 121 -10.91 15.41 2.68
C ARG A 121 -11.37 16.77 3.26
N MET A 122 -12.44 16.79 4.04
CA MET A 122 -12.92 17.97 4.78
C MET A 122 -12.24 18.13 6.14
N GLY A 123 -11.23 17.32 6.47
CA GLY A 123 -10.51 17.40 7.74
C GLY A 123 -11.22 16.76 8.94
N LYS A 124 -12.26 15.95 8.72
CA LYS A 124 -12.92 15.18 9.79
C LYS A 124 -12.15 13.90 10.08
N CYS A 125 -11.02 14.04 10.76
CA CYS A 125 -10.00 12.99 10.93
C CYS A 125 -10.02 12.31 12.32
N SER A 126 -11.11 12.44 13.10
CA SER A 126 -11.17 11.86 14.45
C SER A 126 -11.21 10.34 14.48
N ASN A 127 -11.76 9.72 13.45
CA ASN A 127 -11.85 8.27 13.33
C ASN A 127 -10.85 7.69 12.32
N VAL A 128 -10.40 6.48 12.57
CA VAL A 128 -9.64 5.71 11.59
C VAL A 128 -10.63 5.11 10.59
N LEU A 129 -10.35 5.27 9.30
CA LEU A 129 -11.12 4.64 8.23
C LEU A 129 -10.43 3.33 7.84
N VAL A 130 -11.17 2.22 7.85
CA VAL A 130 -10.67 0.91 7.47
C VAL A 130 -11.29 0.48 6.15
N LEU A 131 -10.44 0.10 5.21
CA LEU A 131 -10.80 -0.31 3.85
C LEU A 131 -10.47 -1.79 3.66
N ALA A 132 -11.48 -2.64 3.51
CA ALA A 132 -11.27 -4.06 3.29
C ALA A 132 -11.05 -4.34 1.79
N ASN A 133 -9.90 -4.93 1.44
CA ASN A 133 -9.50 -5.33 0.08
C ASN A 133 -9.61 -4.21 -0.97
N ARG A 134 -9.32 -2.96 -0.58
CA ARG A 134 -9.39 -1.76 -1.45
C ARG A 134 -8.00 -1.16 -1.69
N TYR A 135 -7.12 -1.95 -2.29
CA TYR A 135 -5.77 -1.50 -2.66
C TYR A 135 -5.77 -0.59 -3.89
N ASP A 136 -6.86 -0.55 -4.64
CA ASP A 136 -7.07 0.26 -5.85
C ASP A 136 -8.34 1.12 -5.80
N GLY A 137 -8.48 2.06 -6.73
CA GLY A 137 -9.71 2.83 -6.95
C GLY A 137 -10.05 3.91 -5.93
N ILE A 138 -9.19 4.19 -4.94
CA ILE A 138 -9.42 5.22 -3.90
C ILE A 138 -8.22 6.17 -3.85
N ASP A 139 -8.49 7.46 -3.79
CA ASP A 139 -7.49 8.52 -3.62
C ASP A 139 -7.68 9.26 -2.30
N LEU A 140 -6.60 9.32 -1.53
CA LEU A 140 -6.55 9.94 -0.21
C LEU A 140 -5.37 10.92 -0.16
N PRO A 141 -5.39 11.99 -0.97
CA PRO A 141 -4.28 12.92 -1.07
C PRO A 141 -4.16 13.80 0.16
N ASP A 142 -2.95 14.30 0.38
CA ASP A 142 -2.64 15.32 1.38
C ASP A 142 -3.12 14.93 2.79
N ASP A 143 -3.73 15.85 3.50
CA ASP A 143 -4.18 15.67 4.88
C ASP A 143 -5.29 14.64 5.05
N ALA A 144 -5.91 14.17 3.96
CA ALA A 144 -6.88 13.08 4.02
C ALA A 144 -6.23 11.75 4.48
N CYS A 145 -4.92 11.54 4.24
CA CYS A 145 -4.21 10.36 4.73
C CYS A 145 -2.70 10.60 4.90
N ARG A 146 -2.29 11.19 6.02
CA ARG A 146 -0.87 11.28 6.39
C ARG A 146 -0.34 10.03 7.11
N THR A 147 -1.23 9.14 7.53
CA THR A 147 -0.86 7.87 8.14
C THR A 147 -1.65 6.75 7.48
N LEU A 148 -0.96 5.91 6.75
CA LEU A 148 -1.52 4.73 6.10
C LEU A 148 -1.04 3.46 6.82
N ILE A 149 -1.94 2.52 7.04
CA ILE A 149 -1.64 1.22 7.61
C ILE A 149 -1.93 0.17 6.55
N LEU A 150 -0.92 -0.56 6.12
CA LEU A 150 -1.09 -1.79 5.36
C LEU A 150 -1.03 -2.96 6.34
N ASP A 151 -2.19 -3.53 6.62
CA ASP A 151 -2.36 -4.59 7.59
C ASP A 151 -2.44 -5.94 6.89
N SER A 152 -1.39 -6.71 7.02
CA SER A 152 -1.26 -8.08 6.51
C SER A 152 -1.14 -8.18 4.97
N LEU A 153 -0.76 -9.34 4.52
CA LEU A 153 -0.52 -9.60 3.11
C LEU A 153 -1.84 -9.52 2.32
N PRO A 154 -1.88 -8.81 1.17
CA PRO A 154 -3.06 -8.81 0.32
C PRO A 154 -3.49 -10.22 -0.07
N VAL A 155 -4.74 -10.56 0.20
CA VAL A 155 -5.30 -11.86 -0.21
C VAL A 155 -5.74 -11.77 -1.68
N CYS A 156 -5.40 -12.79 -2.43
CA CYS A 156 -5.88 -13.00 -3.77
C CYS A 156 -7.15 -13.85 -3.71
N ASP A 157 -8.33 -13.22 -3.79
CA ASP A 157 -9.63 -13.88 -3.52
C ASP A 157 -10.25 -14.58 -4.73
N SER A 158 -9.73 -14.37 -5.95
CA SER A 158 -10.28 -15.04 -7.11
C SER A 158 -10.03 -16.55 -7.04
N LEU A 159 -10.94 -17.34 -7.61
CA LEU A 159 -10.75 -18.80 -7.70
C LEU A 159 -9.45 -19.16 -8.41
N THR A 160 -9.05 -18.36 -9.40
CA THR A 160 -7.78 -18.52 -10.11
C THR A 160 -6.60 -18.28 -9.18
N ASP A 161 -6.63 -17.22 -8.39
CA ASP A 161 -5.55 -16.91 -7.46
C ASP A 161 -5.44 -17.97 -6.35
N ARG A 162 -6.57 -18.48 -5.85
CA ARG A 162 -6.58 -19.60 -4.89
C ARG A 162 -6.01 -20.88 -5.48
N TYR A 163 -6.33 -21.17 -6.74
CA TYR A 163 -5.75 -22.30 -7.46
C TYR A 163 -4.24 -22.14 -7.64
N GLU A 164 -3.77 -20.95 -8.05
CA GLU A 164 -2.34 -20.65 -8.18
C GLU A 164 -1.61 -20.79 -6.83
N LEU A 165 -2.19 -20.28 -5.74
CA LEU A 165 -1.64 -20.43 -4.39
C LEU A 165 -1.48 -21.89 -3.98
N GLN A 166 -2.50 -22.72 -4.24
CA GLN A 166 -2.51 -24.13 -3.82
C GLN A 166 -1.67 -25.03 -4.72
N CYS A 167 -1.65 -24.77 -6.03
CA CYS A 167 -1.02 -25.64 -7.01
C CYS A 167 0.38 -25.16 -7.42
N ARG A 168 0.72 -23.88 -7.14
CA ARG A 168 1.98 -23.25 -7.54
C ARG A 168 2.49 -22.32 -6.46
N GLU A 169 2.84 -22.85 -5.31
CA GLU A 169 3.25 -22.11 -4.09
C GLU A 169 4.34 -21.04 -4.33
N ASN A 170 5.10 -21.14 -5.40
CA ASN A 170 6.17 -20.21 -5.73
C ASN A 170 5.96 -19.50 -7.07
N SER A 171 4.70 -19.31 -7.49
CA SER A 171 4.38 -18.64 -8.75
C SER A 171 4.93 -17.21 -8.75
N GLU A 172 5.82 -16.93 -9.71
CA GLU A 172 6.34 -15.58 -9.95
C GLU A 172 5.20 -14.60 -10.25
N LEU A 173 4.22 -15.05 -11.02
CA LEU A 173 3.05 -14.25 -11.37
C LEU A 173 2.24 -13.83 -10.14
N LEU A 174 2.08 -14.74 -9.17
CA LEU A 174 1.37 -14.45 -7.93
C LEU A 174 2.16 -13.47 -7.06
N ASN A 175 3.46 -13.69 -6.89
CA ASN A 175 4.32 -12.79 -6.14
C ASN A 175 4.33 -11.38 -6.76
N LEU A 176 4.37 -11.29 -8.08
CA LEU A 176 4.26 -10.02 -8.81
C LEU A 176 2.91 -9.33 -8.52
N LYS A 177 1.79 -10.05 -8.59
CA LYS A 177 0.46 -9.49 -8.27
C LYS A 177 0.38 -8.99 -6.82
N ILE A 178 0.96 -9.73 -5.87
CA ILE A 178 1.00 -9.32 -4.46
C ILE A 178 1.83 -8.04 -4.30
N ALA A 179 3.03 -8.01 -4.89
CA ALA A 179 3.89 -6.82 -4.85
C ALA A 179 3.20 -5.59 -5.46
N GLN A 180 2.56 -5.74 -6.62
CA GLN A 180 1.78 -4.68 -7.26
C GLN A 180 0.64 -4.18 -6.39
N ARG A 181 -0.10 -5.06 -5.70
CA ARG A 181 -1.16 -4.65 -4.76
C ARG A 181 -0.61 -3.88 -3.57
N ILE A 182 0.53 -4.31 -3.01
CA ILE A 182 1.20 -3.58 -1.93
C ILE A 182 1.60 -2.18 -2.42
N GLU A 183 2.23 -2.06 -3.58
CA GLU A 183 2.62 -0.77 -4.17
C GLU A 183 1.41 0.13 -4.44
N GLN A 184 0.34 -0.42 -5.00
CA GLN A 184 -0.91 0.29 -5.22
C GLN A 184 -1.50 0.80 -3.89
N GLY A 185 -1.48 -0.05 -2.85
CA GLY A 185 -1.87 0.33 -1.49
C GLY A 185 -1.03 1.49 -0.96
N MET A 186 0.29 1.39 -1.02
CA MET A 186 1.21 2.47 -0.61
C MET A 186 0.98 3.77 -1.38
N GLY A 187 0.57 3.67 -2.65
CA GLY A 187 0.28 4.82 -3.51
C GLY A 187 -1.03 5.54 -3.19
N ARG A 188 -1.86 5.04 -2.25
CA ARG A 188 -3.15 5.69 -1.95
C ARG A 188 -3.01 7.00 -1.18
N SER A 189 -2.00 7.11 -0.35
CA SER A 189 -1.76 8.27 0.52
C SER A 189 -0.79 9.30 -0.06
N VAL A 190 -0.18 9.03 -1.23
CA VAL A 190 0.81 9.93 -1.85
C VAL A 190 0.53 10.05 -3.33
N ARG A 191 0.25 11.25 -3.82
CA ARG A 191 -0.17 11.51 -5.22
C ARG A 191 0.71 12.48 -5.99
N GLY A 192 1.39 13.36 -5.34
CA GLY A 192 2.22 14.38 -5.96
C GLY A 192 3.64 14.41 -5.39
N GLU A 193 4.53 15.10 -6.08
CA GLU A 193 5.94 15.22 -5.67
C GLU A 193 6.13 15.85 -4.30
N LYS A 194 5.22 16.74 -3.90
CA LYS A 194 5.24 17.43 -2.61
C LYS A 194 4.42 16.72 -1.53
N ASP A 195 3.76 15.62 -1.89
CA ASP A 195 2.93 14.87 -0.97
C ASP A 195 3.77 13.91 -0.11
N TYR A 196 3.32 13.62 1.09
CA TYR A 196 4.05 12.74 2.01
C TYR A 196 3.10 11.95 2.91
N SER A 197 3.49 10.74 3.29
CA SER A 197 2.71 9.88 4.19
C SER A 197 3.59 8.89 4.94
N ALA A 198 3.30 8.68 6.23
CA ALA A 198 3.86 7.58 7.00
C ALA A 198 3.06 6.30 6.71
N ILE A 199 3.76 5.24 6.31
CA ILE A 199 3.17 3.96 5.92
C ILE A 199 3.62 2.89 6.91
N PHE A 200 2.68 2.36 7.67
CA PHE A 200 2.91 1.24 8.57
C PHE A 200 2.70 -0.08 7.84
N LEU A 201 3.69 -0.95 7.88
CA LEU A 201 3.57 -2.34 7.44
C LEU A 201 3.44 -3.22 8.69
N ILE A 202 2.26 -3.79 8.90
CA ILE A 202 1.98 -4.66 10.03
C ILE A 202 1.47 -6.03 9.56
N GLY A 203 1.66 -7.05 10.40
CA GLY A 203 1.34 -8.43 10.04
C GLY A 203 2.56 -9.21 9.56
N THR A 204 2.77 -10.37 10.16
CA THR A 204 3.99 -11.18 9.98
C THR A 204 4.23 -11.56 8.52
N ASP A 205 3.17 -11.92 7.79
CA ASP A 205 3.29 -12.39 6.41
C ASP A 205 3.64 -11.25 5.44
N LEU A 206 3.06 -10.06 5.65
CA LEU A 206 3.42 -8.86 4.89
C LEU A 206 4.88 -8.47 5.13
N VAL A 207 5.30 -8.44 6.39
CA VAL A 207 6.69 -8.10 6.76
C VAL A 207 7.67 -9.10 6.16
N LYS A 208 7.40 -10.41 6.26
CA LYS A 208 8.23 -11.45 5.65
C LYS A 208 8.31 -11.29 4.13
N PHE A 209 7.19 -10.98 3.48
CA PHE A 209 7.15 -10.78 2.03
C PHE A 209 8.02 -9.59 1.62
N VAL A 210 7.90 -8.46 2.30
CA VAL A 210 8.64 -7.23 1.99
C VAL A 210 10.14 -7.38 2.27
N MET A 211 10.53 -8.10 3.33
CA MET A 211 11.94 -8.32 3.70
C MET A 211 12.66 -9.37 2.86
N SER A 212 11.93 -10.24 2.19
CA SER A 212 12.52 -11.34 1.43
C SER A 212 13.24 -10.81 0.18
N LYS A 213 14.52 -11.13 0.03
CA LYS A 213 15.31 -10.80 -1.17
C LYS A 213 14.69 -11.35 -2.45
N ARG A 214 13.97 -12.47 -2.36
CA ARG A 214 13.31 -13.10 -3.50
C ARG A 214 12.12 -12.28 -3.99
N THR A 215 11.32 -11.74 -3.07
CA THR A 215 10.12 -10.97 -3.40
C THR A 215 10.42 -9.48 -3.60
N ALA A 216 11.53 -8.98 -3.10
CA ALA A 216 11.96 -7.59 -3.28
C ALA A 216 12.08 -7.20 -4.76
N SER A 217 12.54 -8.12 -5.64
CA SER A 217 12.68 -7.87 -7.08
C SER A 217 11.37 -7.61 -7.82
N TYR A 218 10.23 -7.95 -7.23
CA TYR A 218 8.90 -7.70 -7.81
C TYR A 218 8.39 -6.27 -7.57
N PHE A 219 9.01 -5.52 -6.66
CA PHE A 219 8.70 -4.12 -6.44
C PHE A 219 9.43 -3.22 -7.45
N SER A 220 8.86 -2.06 -7.74
CA SER A 220 9.56 -1.04 -8.53
C SER A 220 10.85 -0.57 -7.84
N PRO A 221 11.86 -0.08 -8.59
CA PRO A 221 13.11 0.39 -8.01
C PRO A 221 12.92 1.46 -6.93
N GLN A 222 11.94 2.34 -7.12
CA GLN A 222 11.58 3.36 -6.13
C GLN A 222 11.08 2.74 -4.83
N THR A 223 10.15 1.78 -4.91
CA THR A 223 9.60 1.10 -3.74
C THR A 223 10.66 0.26 -3.03
N GLN A 224 11.53 -0.42 -3.79
CA GLN A 224 12.67 -1.13 -3.21
C GLN A 224 13.53 -0.21 -2.35
N LYS A 225 13.86 0.98 -2.87
CA LYS A 225 14.66 1.96 -2.13
C LYS A 225 13.94 2.52 -0.90
N GLN A 226 12.64 2.76 -1.00
CA GLN A 226 11.82 3.20 0.15
C GLN A 226 11.74 2.13 1.25
N ILE A 227 11.63 0.85 0.86
CA ILE A 227 11.66 -0.27 1.81
C ILE A 227 13.04 -0.36 2.47
N GLU A 228 14.12 -0.25 1.72
CA GLU A 228 15.49 -0.26 2.25
C GLU A 228 15.67 0.82 3.32
N ILE A 229 15.28 2.06 3.02
CA ILE A 229 15.32 3.18 3.98
C ILE A 229 14.47 2.85 5.22
N GLY A 230 13.28 2.27 5.04
CA GLY A 230 12.41 1.87 6.16
C GLY A 230 13.04 0.78 7.04
N LEU A 231 13.82 -0.13 6.46
CA LEU A 231 14.59 -1.14 7.21
C LEU A 231 15.73 -0.52 8.01
N ASP A 232 16.43 0.45 7.43
CA ASP A 232 17.50 1.19 8.12
C ASP A 232 16.92 1.99 9.29
N ILE A 233 15.81 2.72 9.09
CA ILE A 233 15.09 3.43 10.16
C ILE A 233 14.69 2.47 11.29
N ALA A 234 14.17 1.29 10.94
CA ALA A 234 13.76 0.32 11.96
C ALA A 234 14.97 -0.22 12.75
N LYS A 235 16.10 -0.41 12.09
CA LYS A 235 17.34 -0.86 12.73
C LYS A 235 17.87 0.19 13.70
N ASP A 236 17.97 1.44 13.26
CA ASP A 236 18.46 2.54 14.11
C ASP A 236 17.52 2.77 15.30
N ALA A 237 16.22 2.79 15.07
CA ALA A 237 15.22 2.94 16.12
C ALA A 237 15.27 1.80 17.16
N LYS A 238 15.61 0.57 16.74
CA LYS A 238 15.75 -0.59 17.63
C LYS A 238 16.86 -0.41 18.65
N GLU A 239 17.97 0.23 18.28
CA GLU A 239 19.10 0.47 19.17
C GLU A 239 18.72 1.42 20.33
N ASP A 240 17.72 2.28 20.13
CA ASP A 240 17.27 3.27 21.09
C ASP A 240 16.07 2.83 21.95
N VAL A 241 15.53 1.63 21.71
CA VAL A 241 14.36 1.11 22.48
C VAL A 241 14.75 0.86 23.92
N LYS A 242 13.98 1.42 24.86
CA LYS A 242 14.08 1.16 26.29
C LYS A 242 12.90 0.35 26.77
N GLU A 243 13.14 -0.48 27.77
CA GLU A 243 12.07 -1.28 28.39
C GLU A 243 10.94 -0.38 28.93
N GLY A 244 9.70 -0.68 28.53
CA GLY A 244 8.51 0.11 28.89
C GLY A 244 8.25 1.34 28.02
N GLU A 245 9.11 1.63 27.04
CA GLU A 245 8.98 2.77 26.12
C GLU A 245 8.82 2.33 24.65
N GLU A 246 8.24 1.15 24.39
CA GLU A 246 8.19 0.50 23.08
C GLU A 246 7.54 1.38 22.00
N TYR A 247 6.53 2.20 22.39
CA TYR A 247 5.84 3.11 21.43
C TYR A 247 6.57 4.43 21.19
N LYS A 248 7.53 4.78 22.06
CA LYS A 248 8.19 6.09 22.02
C LYS A 248 8.89 6.33 20.69
N GLN A 249 9.65 5.35 20.21
CA GLN A 249 10.37 5.45 18.94
C GLN A 249 9.41 5.70 17.76
N ILE A 250 8.31 4.96 17.71
CA ILE A 250 7.28 5.16 16.68
C ILE A 250 6.67 6.54 16.78
N HIS A 251 6.34 6.98 17.99
CA HIS A 251 5.74 8.30 18.23
C HIS A 251 6.70 9.42 17.82
N ASP A 252 7.98 9.33 18.19
CA ASP A 252 8.97 10.35 17.87
C ASP A 252 9.25 10.42 16.36
N LEU A 253 9.41 9.28 15.69
CA LEU A 253 9.53 9.22 14.23
C LEU A 253 8.33 9.84 13.53
N LEU A 254 7.11 9.46 13.94
CA LEU A 254 5.88 10.06 13.39
C LEU A 254 5.83 11.57 13.62
N ARG A 255 6.18 12.05 14.80
CA ARG A 255 6.19 13.47 15.12
C ARG A 255 7.14 14.21 14.20
N LEU A 256 8.40 13.80 14.13
CA LEU A 256 9.41 14.42 13.26
C LEU A 256 8.94 14.49 11.82
N PHE A 257 8.46 13.36 11.29
CA PHE A 257 8.01 13.26 9.91
C PHE A 257 6.77 14.12 9.61
N LEU A 258 5.72 14.01 10.43
CA LEU A 258 4.44 14.70 10.19
C LEU A 258 4.51 16.20 10.47
N THR A 259 5.40 16.66 11.35
CA THR A 259 5.64 18.09 11.56
C THR A 259 6.66 18.68 10.61
N ARG A 260 7.27 17.86 9.73
CA ARG A 260 8.34 18.28 8.82
C ARG A 260 9.48 18.97 9.59
N ASP A 261 9.89 18.36 10.70
CA ASP A 261 10.96 18.83 11.55
C ASP A 261 12.29 18.88 10.76
N GLU A 262 13.13 19.87 11.04
CA GLU A 262 14.43 20.03 10.35
C GLU A 262 15.38 18.84 10.60
N ASN A 263 15.18 18.08 11.65
CA ASN A 263 15.96 16.89 11.97
C ASN A 263 15.47 15.60 11.28
N TRP A 264 14.46 15.71 10.44
CA TRP A 264 13.94 14.58 9.65
C TRP A 264 14.74 14.34 8.37
#